data_c80dc25c8f23897a18f9f09d0cd67376
#
_entry.id   c80dc25c8f23897a18f9f09d0cd67376
#
_cell.length_a   1.000
_cell.length_b   1.000
_cell.length_c   1.000
_cell.angle_alpha   90.00
_cell.angle_beta   90.00
_cell.angle_gamma   90.00
#
_symmetry.space_group_name_H-M   'P 1'
#
loop_
_entity.id
_entity.type
_entity.pdbx_description
1 polymer ?
#
loop_
_entity_poly.entity_id
_entity_poly.type
_entity_poly.pdbx_seq_one_letter_code
_entity_poly.pdbx_strand_id
1 'polypeptide(L)'
;MDFSKLPTNFFATVFQYTKNIYSDQYPAVDPTRKDLNLAGRVVIVTGASRGLGAKAFAPAFAKAGVRGLVLLATSSEELKNVELDVKEIDSKIQALVIPVDISDSQAVDSAFERIQTTFDHADILINNAGINGDAEGTRIGDANPETWWRQFEVNGKGTFLVTRSFIGQLPTSQTPATIINLTTGAAWKGSPMMPGYSISKLVAQQQIPCIAAVYPNITAVALHPGLLDTDMLPQNMRHFDRETPELVGGVAVWLSHSHANFLSGKVIASQWDVDELLTRKVEIQSSNDLMMDLVGKFGPEQFL
;
A
#
# COMPACT_ATOMS: atom_id res chain seq x y z
N MET A 1 15.29 3.20 21.89
CA MET A 1 14.82 4.61 21.81
C MET A 1 13.67 4.74 22.80
N ASP A 2 13.69 5.73 23.65
CA ASP A 2 12.60 5.98 24.62
C ASP A 2 11.54 6.85 23.93
N PHE A 3 10.49 6.21 23.42
CA PHE A 3 9.41 6.87 22.70
C PHE A 3 8.62 7.87 23.57
N SER A 4 8.60 7.69 24.89
CA SER A 4 7.85 8.56 25.80
C SER A 4 8.35 10.01 25.83
N LYS A 5 9.56 10.27 25.33
CA LYS A 5 10.20 11.59 25.27
C LYS A 5 10.04 12.31 23.94
N LEU A 6 9.43 11.64 22.94
CA LEU A 6 9.21 12.23 21.63
C LEU A 6 7.88 13.00 21.61
N PRO A 7 7.78 14.08 20.82
CA PRO A 7 6.51 14.78 20.65
C PRO A 7 5.46 13.90 20.00
N THR A 8 4.18 14.13 20.27
CA THR A 8 3.09 13.28 19.77
C THR A 8 3.03 13.23 18.23
N ASN A 9 3.41 14.31 17.56
CA ASN A 9 3.46 14.42 16.10
C ASN A 9 4.76 13.89 15.46
N PHE A 10 5.63 13.22 16.23
CA PHE A 10 6.97 12.80 15.74
C PHE A 10 6.89 12.00 14.46
N PHE A 11 6.00 10.99 14.37
CA PHE A 11 5.91 10.11 13.19
C PHE A 11 5.28 10.83 11.98
N ALA A 12 4.45 11.84 12.20
CA ALA A 12 3.96 12.68 11.12
C ALA A 12 5.04 13.60 10.54
N THR A 13 5.96 14.10 11.39
CA THR A 13 6.96 15.10 10.98
C THR A 13 8.31 14.53 10.58
N VAL A 14 8.72 13.38 11.13
CA VAL A 14 10.04 12.78 10.84
C VAL A 14 10.23 12.38 9.38
N PHE A 15 9.14 12.12 8.66
CA PHE A 15 9.11 11.80 7.23
C PHE A 15 8.41 12.87 6.39
N GLN A 16 8.31 14.10 6.90
CA GLN A 16 7.69 15.21 6.19
C GLN A 16 8.50 15.59 4.94
N TYR A 17 7.87 15.48 3.77
CA TYR A 17 8.44 15.87 2.48
C TYR A 17 7.77 17.10 1.86
N THR A 18 6.49 17.29 2.12
CA THR A 18 5.70 18.45 1.70
C THR A 18 5.61 19.48 2.83
N LYS A 19 5.42 20.77 2.49
CA LYS A 19 5.31 21.84 3.47
C LYS A 19 4.11 21.64 4.40
N ASN A 20 2.97 21.22 3.82
CA ASN A 20 1.79 20.85 4.56
C ASN A 20 1.72 19.34 4.70
N ILE A 21 1.23 18.87 5.84
CA ILE A 21 0.91 17.46 6.09
C ILE A 21 -0.47 17.38 6.70
N TYR A 22 -1.14 16.25 6.45
CA TYR A 22 -2.51 16.01 6.89
C TYR A 22 -2.59 14.72 7.71
N SER A 23 -3.40 14.75 8.76
CA SER A 23 -3.75 13.56 9.54
C SER A 23 -5.13 13.01 9.20
N ASP A 24 -5.96 13.79 8.50
CA ASP A 24 -7.30 13.43 8.07
C ASP A 24 -7.51 13.74 6.59
N GLN A 25 -8.56 13.14 6.01
CA GLN A 25 -8.94 13.37 4.62
C GLN A 25 -9.13 14.88 4.36
N TYR A 26 -8.53 15.37 3.29
CA TYR A 26 -8.65 16.75 2.85
C TYR A 26 -9.19 16.84 1.41
N PRO A 27 -9.64 18.02 0.96
CA PRO A 27 -10.40 18.13 -0.30
C PRO A 27 -9.73 17.51 -1.54
N ALA A 28 -8.39 17.59 -1.66
CA ALA A 28 -7.71 17.07 -2.85
C ALA A 28 -7.78 15.54 -2.97
N VAL A 29 -7.98 14.82 -1.86
CA VAL A 29 -8.04 13.34 -1.82
C VAL A 29 -9.42 12.80 -1.45
N ASP A 30 -10.47 13.63 -1.50
CA ASP A 30 -11.84 13.17 -1.28
C ASP A 30 -12.28 12.27 -2.45
N PRO A 31 -12.54 10.95 -2.21
CA PRO A 31 -12.88 10.01 -3.27
C PRO A 31 -14.23 10.29 -3.95
N THR A 32 -15.07 11.17 -3.38
CA THR A 32 -16.36 11.55 -3.97
C THR A 32 -16.24 12.65 -5.04
N ARG A 33 -15.04 13.21 -5.23
CA ARG A 33 -14.78 14.21 -6.27
C ARG A 33 -15.01 13.63 -7.67
N LYS A 34 -15.58 14.42 -8.53
CA LYS A 34 -15.88 13.99 -9.92
C LYS A 34 -14.63 13.65 -10.72
N ASP A 35 -13.54 14.36 -10.51
CA ASP A 35 -12.24 14.13 -11.16
C ASP A 35 -11.47 12.93 -10.59
N LEU A 36 -11.90 12.40 -9.44
CA LEU A 36 -11.40 11.16 -8.84
C LEU A 36 -12.35 9.96 -9.04
N ASN A 37 -13.34 10.08 -9.94
CA ASN A 37 -14.26 8.99 -10.24
C ASN A 37 -13.56 7.86 -11.00
N LEU A 38 -13.73 6.62 -10.52
CA LEU A 38 -13.15 5.39 -11.07
C LEU A 38 -14.20 4.49 -11.74
N ALA A 39 -15.27 5.08 -12.30
CA ALA A 39 -16.32 4.33 -12.99
C ALA A 39 -15.74 3.38 -14.05
N GLY A 40 -16.24 2.14 -14.07
CA GLY A 40 -15.76 1.09 -14.98
C GLY A 40 -14.52 0.32 -14.48
N ARG A 41 -13.78 0.82 -13.50
CA ARG A 41 -12.58 0.17 -12.98
C ARG A 41 -12.91 -0.98 -12.03
N VAL A 42 -12.02 -1.98 -12.01
CA VAL A 42 -12.01 -3.10 -11.08
C VAL A 42 -10.78 -3.00 -10.19
N VAL A 43 -10.99 -3.10 -8.89
CA VAL A 43 -9.94 -2.97 -7.86
C VAL A 43 -9.81 -4.26 -7.08
N ILE A 44 -8.57 -4.72 -6.88
CA ILE A 44 -8.24 -5.83 -5.98
C ILE A 44 -7.64 -5.24 -4.70
N VAL A 45 -8.16 -5.64 -3.55
CA VAL A 45 -7.61 -5.31 -2.23
C VAL A 45 -7.24 -6.59 -1.50
N THR A 46 -5.95 -6.77 -1.19
CA THR A 46 -5.49 -7.87 -0.33
C THR A 46 -5.54 -7.49 1.14
N GLY A 47 -5.76 -8.47 2.04
CA GLY A 47 -5.97 -8.18 3.47
C GLY A 47 -7.24 -7.35 3.72
N ALA A 48 -8.27 -7.60 2.93
CA ALA A 48 -9.47 -6.77 2.90
C ALA A 48 -10.41 -7.00 4.10
N SER A 49 -10.21 -8.03 4.92
CA SER A 49 -11.15 -8.42 5.98
C SER A 49 -11.14 -7.51 7.21
N ARG A 50 -10.07 -6.76 7.44
CA ARG A 50 -9.90 -5.88 8.61
C ARG A 50 -8.89 -4.76 8.36
N GLY A 51 -8.66 -3.93 9.39
CA GLY A 51 -7.66 -2.85 9.34
C GLY A 51 -7.87 -1.91 8.16
N LEU A 52 -6.80 -1.53 7.48
CA LEU A 52 -6.85 -0.62 6.33
C LEU A 52 -7.63 -1.19 5.14
N GLY A 53 -7.58 -2.51 4.92
CA GLY A 53 -8.33 -3.14 3.84
C GLY A 53 -9.82 -2.87 3.95
N ALA A 54 -10.39 -3.10 5.15
CA ALA A 54 -11.81 -2.92 5.43
C ALA A 54 -12.20 -1.45 5.68
N LYS A 55 -11.35 -0.68 6.39
CA LYS A 55 -11.72 0.65 6.89
C LYS A 55 -11.26 1.81 5.99
N ALA A 56 -10.22 1.60 5.17
CA ALA A 56 -9.67 2.63 4.28
C ALA A 56 -9.98 2.32 2.81
N PHE A 57 -9.44 1.20 2.29
CA PHE A 57 -9.45 0.97 0.84
C PHE A 57 -10.83 0.58 0.31
N ALA A 58 -11.48 -0.43 0.89
CA ALA A 58 -12.80 -0.86 0.40
C ALA A 58 -13.82 0.28 0.36
N PRO A 59 -14.02 1.09 1.43
CA PRO A 59 -14.97 2.19 1.39
C PRO A 59 -14.52 3.36 0.48
N ALA A 60 -13.23 3.67 0.38
CA ALA A 60 -12.78 4.76 -0.47
C ALA A 60 -12.99 4.45 -1.96
N PHE A 61 -12.63 3.23 -2.40
CA PHE A 61 -12.87 2.82 -3.79
C PHE A 61 -14.37 2.65 -4.08
N ALA A 62 -15.18 2.24 -3.10
CA ALA A 62 -16.63 2.23 -3.25
C ALA A 62 -17.18 3.65 -3.48
N LYS A 63 -16.76 4.64 -2.68
CA LYS A 63 -17.12 6.06 -2.85
C LYS A 63 -16.64 6.65 -4.17
N ALA A 64 -15.51 6.17 -4.71
CA ALA A 64 -15.01 6.57 -6.02
C ALA A 64 -15.78 5.94 -7.20
N GLY A 65 -16.79 5.09 -6.93
CA GLY A 65 -17.72 4.57 -7.93
C GLY A 65 -17.14 3.47 -8.82
N VAL A 66 -16.25 2.63 -8.31
CA VAL A 66 -15.69 1.51 -9.07
C VAL A 66 -16.76 0.52 -9.55
N ARG A 67 -16.56 -0.13 -10.70
CA ARG A 67 -17.43 -1.19 -11.20
C ARG A 67 -17.37 -2.47 -10.37
N GLY A 68 -16.17 -2.84 -9.97
CA GLY A 68 -15.90 -4.08 -9.26
C GLY A 68 -14.90 -3.91 -8.15
N LEU A 69 -15.11 -4.63 -7.03
CA LEU A 69 -14.22 -4.66 -5.89
C LEU A 69 -13.95 -6.11 -5.48
N VAL A 70 -12.73 -6.55 -5.65
CA VAL A 70 -12.27 -7.90 -5.28
C VAL A 70 -11.65 -7.82 -3.89
N LEU A 71 -12.20 -8.56 -2.94
CA LEU A 71 -11.80 -8.57 -1.54
C LEU A 71 -11.10 -9.89 -1.22
N LEU A 72 -9.78 -9.84 -1.02
CA LEU A 72 -8.92 -11.00 -0.75
C LEU A 72 -8.44 -10.98 0.71
N ALA A 73 -8.70 -12.02 1.48
CA ALA A 73 -8.14 -12.27 2.81
C ALA A 73 -8.40 -13.72 3.25
N THR A 74 -7.89 -14.14 4.40
CA THR A 74 -8.08 -15.51 4.90
C THR A 74 -9.44 -15.75 5.54
N SER A 75 -10.08 -14.73 6.13
CA SER A 75 -11.36 -14.85 6.85
C SER A 75 -12.55 -14.60 5.91
N SER A 76 -13.28 -15.66 5.58
CA SER A 76 -14.48 -15.57 4.75
C SER A 76 -15.61 -14.78 5.40
N GLU A 77 -15.77 -14.89 6.71
CA GLU A 77 -16.84 -14.22 7.47
C GLU A 77 -16.62 -12.70 7.49
N GLU A 78 -15.41 -12.28 7.87
CA GLU A 78 -15.06 -10.84 7.90
C GLU A 78 -15.13 -10.20 6.51
N LEU A 79 -14.71 -10.93 5.45
CA LEU A 79 -14.84 -10.44 4.08
C LEU A 79 -16.30 -10.20 3.66
N LYS A 80 -17.24 -11.05 4.10
CA LYS A 80 -18.67 -10.84 3.84
C LYS A 80 -19.21 -9.60 4.54
N ASN A 81 -18.73 -9.29 5.74
CA ASN A 81 -19.12 -8.06 6.42
C ASN A 81 -18.65 -6.84 5.61
N VAL A 82 -17.40 -6.85 5.12
CA VAL A 82 -16.89 -5.77 4.26
C VAL A 82 -17.65 -5.67 2.94
N GLU A 83 -18.09 -6.80 2.37
CA GLU A 83 -18.97 -6.79 1.19
C GLU A 83 -20.28 -6.07 1.47
N LEU A 84 -20.89 -6.31 2.63
CA LEU A 84 -22.14 -5.63 3.03
C LEU A 84 -21.90 -4.12 3.18
N ASP A 85 -20.82 -3.70 3.87
CA ASP A 85 -20.46 -2.29 4.02
C ASP A 85 -20.25 -1.60 2.66
N VAL A 86 -19.58 -2.27 1.71
CA VAL A 86 -19.42 -1.77 0.34
C VAL A 86 -20.76 -1.62 -0.37
N LYS A 87 -21.67 -2.57 -0.20
CA LYS A 87 -23.01 -2.53 -0.79
C LYS A 87 -23.90 -1.43 -0.19
N GLU A 88 -23.70 -1.07 1.06
CA GLU A 88 -24.37 0.06 1.70
C GLU A 88 -23.92 1.39 1.10
N ILE A 89 -22.63 1.52 0.71
CA ILE A 89 -22.09 2.72 0.06
C ILE A 89 -22.62 2.83 -1.38
N ASP A 90 -22.51 1.77 -2.18
CA ASP A 90 -23.06 1.69 -3.53
C ASP A 90 -23.47 0.25 -3.87
N SER A 91 -24.78 0.00 -3.91
CA SER A 91 -25.36 -1.31 -4.22
C SER A 91 -25.06 -1.83 -5.63
N LYS A 92 -24.59 -0.96 -6.56
CA LYS A 92 -24.26 -1.32 -7.94
C LYS A 92 -22.89 -1.97 -8.07
N ILE A 93 -21.99 -1.77 -7.09
CA ILE A 93 -20.65 -2.36 -7.14
C ILE A 93 -20.75 -3.87 -7.14
N GLN A 94 -20.11 -4.54 -8.09
CA GLN A 94 -19.94 -5.98 -8.08
C GLN A 94 -18.80 -6.36 -7.14
N ALA A 95 -19.13 -6.72 -5.89
CA ALA A 95 -18.15 -7.22 -4.94
C ALA A 95 -17.88 -8.71 -5.17
N LEU A 96 -16.60 -9.11 -5.19
CA LEU A 96 -16.14 -10.50 -5.30
C LEU A 96 -15.29 -10.86 -4.09
N VAL A 97 -15.84 -11.67 -3.21
CA VAL A 97 -15.16 -12.17 -2.01
C VAL A 97 -14.42 -13.46 -2.33
N ILE A 98 -13.11 -13.50 -2.07
CA ILE A 98 -12.28 -14.70 -2.25
C ILE A 98 -11.43 -14.92 -1.00
N PRO A 99 -11.76 -15.92 -0.17
CA PRO A 99 -10.89 -16.36 0.91
C PRO A 99 -9.61 -16.97 0.33
N VAL A 100 -8.45 -16.38 0.69
CA VAL A 100 -7.15 -16.81 0.18
C VAL A 100 -6.02 -16.42 1.13
N ASP A 101 -5.06 -17.33 1.34
CA ASP A 101 -3.75 -17.01 1.87
C ASP A 101 -2.83 -16.63 0.70
N ILE A 102 -2.42 -15.38 0.62
CA ILE A 102 -1.58 -14.88 -0.48
C ILE A 102 -0.19 -15.50 -0.53
N SER A 103 0.26 -16.18 0.52
CA SER A 103 1.55 -16.89 0.54
C SER A 103 1.49 -18.26 -0.14
N ASP A 104 0.28 -18.75 -0.46
CA ASP A 104 0.04 -19.98 -1.21
C ASP A 104 -0.12 -19.67 -2.71
N SER A 105 0.83 -20.12 -3.52
CA SER A 105 0.87 -19.86 -4.95
C SER A 105 -0.33 -20.45 -5.70
N GLN A 106 -0.76 -21.66 -5.35
CA GLN A 106 -1.88 -22.32 -6.03
C GLN A 106 -3.21 -21.64 -5.68
N ALA A 107 -3.37 -21.23 -4.41
CA ALA A 107 -4.54 -20.49 -3.98
C ALA A 107 -4.63 -19.10 -4.66
N VAL A 108 -3.50 -18.41 -4.84
CA VAL A 108 -3.44 -17.14 -5.58
C VAL A 108 -3.81 -17.38 -7.06
N ASP A 109 -3.21 -18.36 -7.73
CA ASP A 109 -3.52 -18.64 -9.13
C ASP A 109 -5.02 -18.95 -9.31
N SER A 110 -5.63 -19.78 -8.45
CA SER A 110 -7.07 -20.05 -8.45
C SER A 110 -7.94 -18.82 -8.17
N ALA A 111 -7.48 -17.91 -7.30
CA ALA A 111 -8.17 -16.65 -7.06
C ALA A 111 -8.19 -15.76 -8.31
N PHE A 112 -7.08 -15.70 -9.05
CA PHE A 112 -6.99 -14.92 -10.29
C PHE A 112 -7.81 -15.54 -11.44
N GLU A 113 -7.94 -16.85 -11.54
CA GLU A 113 -8.88 -17.51 -12.48
C GLU A 113 -10.34 -17.06 -12.21
N ARG A 114 -10.74 -16.99 -10.94
CA ARG A 114 -12.07 -16.49 -10.57
C ARG A 114 -12.25 -14.98 -10.89
N ILE A 115 -11.22 -14.17 -10.67
CA ILE A 115 -11.24 -12.73 -11.01
C ILE A 115 -11.40 -12.58 -12.53
N GLN A 116 -10.62 -13.31 -13.32
CA GLN A 116 -10.69 -13.27 -14.78
C GLN A 116 -12.05 -13.72 -15.31
N THR A 117 -12.62 -14.77 -14.74
CA THR A 117 -13.97 -15.23 -15.12
C THR A 117 -15.05 -14.19 -14.81
N THR A 118 -14.88 -13.42 -13.73
CA THR A 118 -15.90 -12.46 -13.27
C THR A 118 -15.78 -11.09 -13.95
N PHE A 119 -14.55 -10.62 -14.18
CA PHE A 119 -14.27 -9.24 -14.57
C PHE A 119 -13.44 -9.11 -15.86
N ASP A 120 -12.95 -10.22 -16.42
CA ASP A 120 -11.93 -10.28 -17.47
C ASP A 120 -10.53 -9.88 -16.93
N HIS A 121 -10.38 -8.70 -16.37
CA HIS A 121 -9.17 -8.24 -15.66
C HIS A 121 -9.52 -7.23 -14.58
N ALA A 122 -8.52 -6.90 -13.76
CA ALA A 122 -8.58 -5.79 -12.82
C ALA A 122 -7.59 -4.69 -13.22
N ASP A 123 -7.95 -3.45 -12.90
CA ASP A 123 -7.20 -2.23 -13.26
C ASP A 123 -6.25 -1.77 -12.16
N ILE A 124 -6.61 -2.02 -10.90
CA ILE A 124 -5.92 -1.49 -9.73
C ILE A 124 -5.69 -2.62 -8.73
N LEU A 125 -4.46 -2.72 -8.23
CA LEU A 125 -4.08 -3.66 -7.17
C LEU A 125 -3.59 -2.91 -5.94
N ILE A 126 -4.23 -3.16 -4.80
CA ILE A 126 -3.79 -2.71 -3.47
C ILE A 126 -3.22 -3.89 -2.71
N ASN A 127 -1.91 -4.03 -2.68
CA ASN A 127 -1.19 -4.99 -1.87
C ASN A 127 -1.11 -4.49 -0.42
N ASN A 128 -2.19 -4.69 0.33
CA ASN A 128 -2.32 -4.27 1.72
C ASN A 128 -2.07 -5.42 2.71
N ALA A 129 -2.34 -6.66 2.33
CA ALA A 129 -2.13 -7.80 3.21
C ALA A 129 -0.72 -7.80 3.82
N GLY A 130 -0.65 -8.04 5.12
CA GLY A 130 0.61 -8.11 5.82
C GLY A 130 0.42 -8.52 7.27
N ILE A 131 1.48 -9.03 7.85
CA ILE A 131 1.55 -9.40 9.26
C ILE A 131 2.78 -8.76 9.91
N ASN A 132 2.66 -8.50 11.21
CA ASN A 132 3.78 -8.21 12.10
C ASN A 132 3.82 -9.32 13.15
N GLY A 133 4.83 -10.17 13.07
CA GLY A 133 5.05 -11.28 14.00
C GLY A 133 6.10 -10.98 15.07
N ASP A 134 6.73 -9.81 15.02
CA ASP A 134 7.69 -9.41 16.04
C ASP A 134 6.93 -9.02 17.32
N ALA A 135 7.30 -9.65 18.45
CA ALA A 135 6.84 -9.16 19.73
C ALA A 135 7.44 -7.77 20.02
N GLU A 136 6.78 -7.01 20.87
CA GLU A 136 7.26 -5.67 21.22
C GLU A 136 8.68 -5.73 21.80
N GLY A 137 9.60 -5.01 21.20
CA GLY A 137 10.98 -4.95 21.62
C GLY A 137 11.87 -6.10 21.14
N THR A 138 11.42 -6.94 20.24
CA THR A 138 12.23 -8.04 19.69
C THR A 138 13.49 -7.52 19.00
N ARG A 139 14.65 -7.95 19.48
CA ARG A 139 15.94 -7.76 18.82
C ARG A 139 16.19 -8.91 17.84
N ILE A 140 16.98 -8.66 16.79
CA ILE A 140 17.23 -9.67 15.75
C ILE A 140 17.81 -10.98 16.31
N GLY A 141 18.64 -10.91 17.35
CA GLY A 141 19.22 -12.09 17.99
C GLY A 141 18.23 -12.89 18.86
N ASP A 142 17.09 -12.32 19.19
CA ASP A 142 16.07 -12.93 20.06
C ASP A 142 14.82 -13.33 19.26
N ALA A 143 14.80 -13.07 17.94
CA ALA A 143 13.65 -13.36 17.09
C ALA A 143 13.44 -14.87 16.92
N ASN A 144 12.19 -15.32 17.00
CA ASN A 144 11.84 -16.70 16.66
C ASN A 144 11.96 -16.90 15.14
N PRO A 145 12.76 -17.88 14.64
CA PRO A 145 13.03 -18.06 13.21
C PRO A 145 11.77 -18.31 12.36
N GLU A 146 10.82 -19.11 12.84
CA GLU A 146 9.59 -19.47 12.12
C GLU A 146 8.68 -18.25 11.98
N THR A 147 8.46 -17.52 13.06
CA THR A 147 7.67 -16.28 13.07
C THR A 147 8.33 -15.19 12.23
N TRP A 148 9.66 -15.09 12.32
CA TRP A 148 10.44 -14.14 11.51
C TRP A 148 10.28 -14.45 10.02
N TRP A 149 10.44 -15.72 9.59
CA TRP A 149 10.34 -16.14 8.21
C TRP A 149 8.91 -16.02 7.66
N ARG A 150 7.89 -16.32 8.49
CA ARG A 150 6.49 -16.17 8.10
C ARG A 150 6.14 -14.76 7.62
N GLN A 151 6.82 -13.75 8.16
CA GLN A 151 6.63 -12.37 7.71
C GLN A 151 7.12 -12.17 6.26
N PHE A 152 8.18 -12.83 5.85
CA PHE A 152 8.65 -12.80 4.45
C PHE A 152 7.74 -13.57 3.51
N GLU A 153 7.18 -14.69 3.96
CA GLU A 153 6.22 -15.44 3.17
C GLU A 153 4.97 -14.62 2.86
N VAL A 154 4.44 -13.91 3.84
CA VAL A 154 3.22 -13.10 3.63
C VAL A 154 3.58 -11.75 2.99
N ASN A 155 4.43 -10.95 3.63
CA ASN A 155 4.67 -9.56 3.23
C ASN A 155 5.52 -9.45 1.96
N GLY A 156 6.45 -10.39 1.73
CA GLY A 156 7.34 -10.39 0.57
C GLY A 156 6.87 -11.30 -0.56
N LYS A 157 6.87 -12.63 -0.33
CA LYS A 157 6.47 -13.62 -1.33
C LYS A 157 5.01 -13.47 -1.74
N GLY A 158 4.09 -13.30 -0.76
CA GLY A 158 2.66 -13.14 -1.05
C GLY A 158 2.37 -11.91 -1.89
N THR A 159 2.96 -10.76 -1.56
CA THR A 159 2.89 -9.54 -2.38
C THR A 159 3.40 -9.79 -3.81
N PHE A 160 4.51 -10.52 -3.97
CA PHE A 160 5.05 -10.89 -5.27
C PHE A 160 4.09 -11.80 -6.06
N LEU A 161 3.53 -12.84 -5.44
CA LEU A 161 2.62 -13.78 -6.10
C LEU A 161 1.38 -13.06 -6.65
N VAL A 162 0.75 -12.22 -5.83
CA VAL A 162 -0.43 -11.43 -6.24
C VAL A 162 -0.07 -10.43 -7.35
N THR A 163 1.06 -9.74 -7.22
CA THR A 163 1.55 -8.80 -8.24
C THR A 163 1.83 -9.50 -9.57
N ARG A 164 2.49 -10.66 -9.55
CA ARG A 164 2.76 -11.48 -10.74
C ARG A 164 1.47 -11.87 -11.46
N SER A 165 0.50 -12.39 -10.73
CA SER A 165 -0.78 -12.84 -11.29
C SER A 165 -1.62 -11.65 -11.79
N PHE A 166 -1.57 -10.49 -11.10
CA PHE A 166 -2.20 -9.25 -11.55
C PHE A 166 -1.63 -8.76 -12.89
N ILE A 167 -0.30 -8.70 -13.02
CA ILE A 167 0.35 -8.29 -14.28
C ILE A 167 0.03 -9.29 -15.40
N GLY A 168 0.01 -10.58 -15.09
CA GLY A 168 -0.25 -11.65 -16.05
C GLY A 168 -1.67 -11.67 -16.63
N GLN A 169 -2.65 -11.07 -15.95
CA GLN A 169 -4.04 -10.98 -16.45
C GLN A 169 -4.33 -9.73 -17.30
N LEU A 170 -3.40 -8.75 -17.36
CA LEU A 170 -3.62 -7.55 -18.16
C LEU A 170 -3.80 -7.93 -19.64
N PRO A 171 -4.83 -7.41 -20.33
CA PRO A 171 -5.15 -7.80 -21.71
C PRO A 171 -4.01 -7.59 -22.69
N THR A 172 -3.21 -6.58 -22.49
CA THR A 172 -2.02 -6.28 -23.31
C THR A 172 -0.91 -5.65 -22.47
N SER A 173 0.32 -5.66 -22.97
CA SER A 173 1.46 -4.95 -22.37
C SER A 173 1.33 -3.42 -22.37
N GLN A 174 0.27 -2.87 -22.95
CA GLN A 174 -0.03 -1.43 -22.98
C GLN A 174 -1.26 -1.08 -22.13
N THR A 175 -1.95 -2.07 -21.55
CA THR A 175 -3.13 -1.81 -20.71
C THR A 175 -2.70 -1.02 -19.48
N PRO A 176 -3.23 0.20 -19.25
CA PRO A 176 -2.89 0.98 -18.09
C PRO A 176 -3.37 0.31 -16.81
N ALA A 177 -2.51 0.25 -15.81
CA ALA A 177 -2.85 -0.32 -14.51
C ALA A 177 -2.14 0.43 -13.37
N THR A 178 -2.61 0.23 -12.15
CA THR A 178 -1.98 0.80 -10.94
C THR A 178 -1.70 -0.32 -9.93
N ILE A 179 -0.51 -0.29 -9.34
CA ILE A 179 -0.12 -1.17 -8.23
C ILE A 179 0.32 -0.31 -7.06
N ILE A 180 -0.32 -0.48 -5.91
CA ILE A 180 0.04 0.19 -4.66
C ILE A 180 0.45 -0.87 -3.63
N ASN A 181 1.73 -0.89 -3.27
CA ASN A 181 2.25 -1.76 -2.21
C ASN A 181 2.30 -1.01 -0.88
N LEU A 182 1.62 -1.51 0.15
CA LEU A 182 1.70 -0.92 1.49
C LEU A 182 3.06 -1.19 2.12
N THR A 183 3.77 -0.10 2.44
CA THR A 183 5.06 -0.09 3.13
C THR A 183 4.95 0.54 4.53
N THR A 184 6.06 0.82 5.16
CA THR A 184 6.15 1.46 6.48
C THR A 184 7.42 2.30 6.59
N GLY A 185 7.36 3.37 7.36
CA GLY A 185 8.55 4.15 7.71
C GLY A 185 9.65 3.32 8.41
N ALA A 186 9.28 2.22 9.07
CA ALA A 186 10.22 1.28 9.65
C ALA A 186 11.12 0.57 8.60
N ALA A 187 10.65 0.44 7.35
CA ALA A 187 11.43 -0.13 6.26
C ALA A 187 12.53 0.82 5.74
N TRP A 188 12.36 2.15 5.91
CA TRP A 188 13.26 3.14 5.32
C TRP A 188 14.56 3.32 6.11
N LYS A 189 14.51 3.18 7.43
CA LYS A 189 15.67 3.36 8.30
C LYS A 189 16.02 2.12 9.11
N GLY A 190 15.32 1.02 8.89
CA GLY A 190 15.41 -0.16 9.71
C GLY A 190 14.91 0.08 11.14
N SER A 191 14.03 -0.77 11.63
CA SER A 191 13.55 -0.70 13.01
C SER A 191 14.30 -1.72 13.85
N PRO A 192 15.07 -1.29 14.87
CA PRO A 192 15.79 -2.24 15.73
C PRO A 192 14.85 -3.09 16.59
N MET A 193 13.57 -2.70 16.70
CA MET A 193 12.58 -3.32 17.56
C MET A 193 11.55 -4.19 16.80
N MET A 194 11.60 -4.19 15.48
CA MET A 194 10.72 -4.96 14.58
C MET A 194 11.51 -5.44 13.37
N PRO A 195 12.57 -6.26 13.56
CA PRO A 195 13.51 -6.58 12.48
C PRO A 195 12.87 -7.41 11.36
N GLY A 196 12.02 -8.39 11.69
CA GLY A 196 11.34 -9.22 10.69
C GLY A 196 10.34 -8.41 9.88
N TYR A 197 9.50 -7.61 10.55
CA TYR A 197 8.51 -6.77 9.91
C TYR A 197 9.15 -5.73 8.98
N SER A 198 10.11 -4.95 9.48
CA SER A 198 10.70 -3.86 8.73
C SER A 198 11.42 -4.35 7.46
N ILE A 199 12.19 -5.45 7.57
CA ILE A 199 12.90 -6.02 6.40
C ILE A 199 11.90 -6.66 5.43
N SER A 200 10.89 -7.39 5.90
CA SER A 200 9.88 -7.98 5.02
C SER A 200 9.06 -6.92 4.25
N LYS A 201 8.77 -5.78 4.87
CA LYS A 201 8.13 -4.63 4.21
C LYS A 201 9.08 -3.92 3.23
N LEU A 202 10.37 -3.91 3.48
CA LEU A 202 11.36 -3.43 2.50
C LEU A 202 11.36 -4.32 1.25
N VAL A 203 11.21 -5.65 1.38
CA VAL A 203 11.09 -6.56 0.23
C VAL A 203 9.87 -6.20 -0.62
N ALA A 204 8.71 -5.95 -0.01
CA ALA A 204 7.51 -5.53 -0.73
C ALA A 204 7.70 -4.16 -1.42
N GLN A 205 8.35 -3.22 -0.74
CA GLN A 205 8.65 -1.89 -1.27
C GLN A 205 9.57 -1.94 -2.49
N GLN A 206 10.63 -2.74 -2.44
CA GLN A 206 11.62 -2.83 -3.52
C GLN A 206 11.11 -3.54 -4.78
N GLN A 207 9.95 -4.17 -4.76
CA GLN A 207 9.28 -4.60 -5.99
C GLN A 207 8.82 -3.42 -6.84
N ILE A 208 8.50 -2.28 -6.24
CA ILE A 208 7.95 -1.10 -6.90
C ILE A 208 8.90 -0.51 -7.97
N PRO A 209 10.15 -0.16 -7.67
CA PRO A 209 11.07 0.33 -8.71
C PRO A 209 11.36 -0.73 -9.79
N CYS A 210 11.36 -2.02 -9.45
CA CYS A 210 11.53 -3.10 -10.44
C CYS A 210 10.34 -3.14 -11.44
N ILE A 211 9.11 -2.96 -10.94
CA ILE A 211 7.92 -2.91 -11.79
C ILE A 211 7.96 -1.66 -12.68
N ALA A 212 8.20 -0.49 -12.09
CA ALA A 212 8.23 0.77 -12.83
C ALA A 212 9.27 0.80 -13.95
N ALA A 213 10.42 0.13 -13.76
CA ALA A 213 11.49 0.06 -14.75
C ALA A 213 11.14 -0.77 -15.99
N VAL A 214 10.23 -1.77 -15.83
CA VAL A 214 9.96 -2.76 -16.90
C VAL A 214 8.58 -2.57 -17.53
N TYR A 215 7.61 -2.05 -16.75
CA TYR A 215 6.22 -1.91 -17.17
C TYR A 215 5.78 -0.43 -17.19
N PRO A 216 6.09 0.33 -18.28
CA PRO A 216 5.79 1.76 -18.36
C PRO A 216 4.28 2.08 -18.39
N ASN A 217 3.45 1.10 -18.68
CA ASN A 217 1.98 1.17 -18.62
C ASN A 217 1.43 1.02 -17.19
N ILE A 218 2.26 0.63 -16.22
CA ILE A 218 1.85 0.42 -14.84
C ILE A 218 2.38 1.54 -13.95
N THR A 219 1.49 2.25 -13.28
CA THR A 219 1.87 3.15 -12.19
C THR A 219 2.05 2.32 -10.92
N ALA A 220 3.30 2.11 -10.51
CA ALA A 220 3.63 1.34 -9.32
C ALA A 220 4.16 2.26 -8.21
N VAL A 221 3.53 2.24 -7.03
CA VAL A 221 3.86 3.12 -5.90
C VAL A 221 3.92 2.34 -4.59
N ALA A 222 4.90 2.64 -3.75
CA ALA A 222 4.90 2.16 -2.36
C ALA A 222 4.24 3.23 -1.47
N LEU A 223 3.15 2.87 -0.77
CA LEU A 223 2.41 3.78 0.09
C LEU A 223 2.69 3.50 1.57
N HIS A 224 3.27 4.49 2.26
CA HIS A 224 3.30 4.51 3.72
C HIS A 224 2.01 5.12 4.25
N PRO A 225 1.20 4.36 5.00
CA PRO A 225 -0.11 4.82 5.45
C PRO A 225 -0.07 5.80 6.63
N GLY A 226 1.12 6.03 7.23
CA GLY A 226 1.25 6.73 8.51
C GLY A 226 1.05 5.80 9.71
N LEU A 227 0.67 6.37 10.84
CA LEU A 227 0.41 5.65 12.08
C LEU A 227 -1.11 5.57 12.30
N LEU A 228 -1.67 4.37 12.28
CA LEU A 228 -3.11 4.16 12.39
C LEU A 228 -3.48 3.28 13.58
N ASP A 229 -4.69 3.47 14.10
CA ASP A 229 -5.25 2.63 15.16
C ASP A 229 -5.70 1.28 14.58
N THR A 230 -4.77 0.36 14.52
CA THR A 230 -4.98 -1.02 14.06
C THR A 230 -4.45 -2.01 15.10
N ASP A 231 -4.79 -3.28 14.94
CA ASP A 231 -4.27 -4.36 15.80
C ASP A 231 -2.74 -4.50 15.73
N MET A 232 -2.11 -3.97 14.67
CA MET A 232 -0.67 -3.99 14.48
C MET A 232 0.07 -2.84 15.18
N LEU A 233 -0.67 -1.85 15.75
CA LEU A 233 -0.06 -0.71 16.43
C LEU A 233 0.44 -1.13 17.82
N PRO A 234 1.76 -1.06 18.08
CA PRO A 234 2.33 -1.36 19.39
C PRO A 234 1.75 -0.46 20.49
N GLN A 235 1.61 -1.00 21.70
CA GLN A 235 1.03 -0.28 22.83
C GLN A 235 1.81 1.00 23.16
N ASN A 236 3.14 0.93 23.11
CA ASN A 236 4.04 2.07 23.39
C ASN A 236 4.01 3.17 22.31
N MET A 237 3.32 2.96 21.19
CA MET A 237 3.13 3.96 20.13
C MET A 237 1.74 4.60 20.14
N ARG A 238 0.84 4.18 21.05
CA ARG A 238 -0.56 4.66 21.07
C ARG A 238 -0.73 6.11 21.52
N HIS A 239 0.30 6.73 22.07
CA HIS A 239 0.28 8.14 22.49
C HIS A 239 0.63 9.13 21.36
N PHE A 240 1.09 8.63 20.20
CA PHE A 240 1.37 9.47 19.04
C PHE A 240 0.10 9.84 18.28
N ASP A 241 0.15 10.99 17.59
CA ASP A 241 -0.88 11.41 16.64
C ASP A 241 -1.00 10.38 15.51
N ARG A 242 -2.20 10.21 14.99
CA ARG A 242 -2.53 9.15 14.03
C ARG A 242 -3.26 9.73 12.83
N GLU A 243 -3.05 9.09 11.70
CA GLU A 243 -3.79 9.34 10.48
C GLU A 243 -5.12 8.60 10.50
N THR A 244 -6.12 9.14 9.76
CA THR A 244 -7.41 8.48 9.58
C THR A 244 -7.38 7.47 8.44
N PRO A 245 -8.20 6.40 8.48
CA PRO A 245 -8.39 5.51 7.35
C PRO A 245 -8.86 6.23 6.09
N GLU A 246 -9.69 7.27 6.24
CA GLU A 246 -10.22 8.10 5.17
C GLU A 246 -9.11 8.81 4.39
N LEU A 247 -8.10 9.33 5.08
CA LEU A 247 -6.92 9.93 4.43
C LEU A 247 -6.20 8.89 3.56
N VAL A 248 -5.90 7.72 4.12
CA VAL A 248 -5.14 6.66 3.41
C VAL A 248 -5.91 6.15 2.19
N GLY A 249 -7.22 5.92 2.36
CA GLY A 249 -8.10 5.49 1.28
C GLY A 249 -8.21 6.54 0.17
N GLY A 250 -8.37 7.81 0.54
CA GLY A 250 -8.45 8.93 -0.40
C GLY A 250 -7.16 9.10 -1.21
N VAL A 251 -6.00 9.00 -0.55
CA VAL A 251 -4.70 9.05 -1.25
C VAL A 251 -4.53 7.87 -2.19
N ALA A 252 -4.98 6.66 -1.82
CA ALA A 252 -4.93 5.50 -2.73
C ALA A 252 -5.82 5.68 -3.97
N VAL A 253 -7.00 6.27 -3.82
CA VAL A 253 -7.87 6.65 -4.95
C VAL A 253 -7.17 7.69 -5.83
N TRP A 254 -6.59 8.74 -5.25
CA TRP A 254 -5.85 9.77 -5.97
C TRP A 254 -4.66 9.19 -6.75
N LEU A 255 -3.89 8.27 -6.15
CA LEU A 255 -2.76 7.57 -6.78
C LEU A 255 -3.21 6.67 -7.95
N SER A 256 -4.47 6.29 -8.01
CA SER A 256 -5.02 5.43 -9.06
C SER A 256 -5.37 6.18 -10.35
N HIS A 257 -5.13 7.50 -10.41
CA HIS A 257 -5.35 8.33 -11.57
C HIS A 257 -4.07 8.69 -12.33
N SER A 258 -4.20 8.94 -13.62
CA SER A 258 -3.07 9.22 -14.52
C SER A 258 -2.23 10.44 -14.13
N HIS A 259 -2.79 11.40 -13.39
CA HIS A 259 -2.03 12.55 -12.88
C HIS A 259 -0.92 12.14 -11.90
N ALA A 260 -1.05 10.97 -11.25
CA ALA A 260 -0.06 10.43 -10.33
C ALA A 260 1.03 9.55 -11.00
N ASN A 261 0.97 9.33 -12.32
CA ASN A 261 1.92 8.46 -13.03
C ASN A 261 3.40 8.86 -12.82
N PHE A 262 3.66 10.14 -12.54
CA PHE A 262 5.01 10.66 -12.27
C PHE A 262 5.63 10.09 -10.98
N LEU A 263 4.81 9.49 -10.12
CA LEU A 263 5.25 8.84 -8.88
C LEU A 263 5.56 7.35 -9.05
N SER A 264 5.48 6.82 -10.27
CA SER A 264 5.82 5.42 -10.51
C SER A 264 7.27 5.14 -10.12
N GLY A 265 7.51 4.09 -9.34
CA GLY A 265 8.81 3.75 -8.78
C GLY A 265 9.11 4.38 -7.41
N LYS A 266 8.26 5.28 -6.92
CA LYS A 266 8.50 6.09 -5.71
C LYS A 266 7.79 5.55 -4.47
N VAL A 267 8.25 6.03 -3.32
CA VAL A 267 7.62 5.85 -2.00
C VAL A 267 6.87 7.12 -1.65
N ILE A 268 5.61 7.00 -1.26
CA ILE A 268 4.73 8.12 -0.89
C ILE A 268 4.19 7.87 0.52
N ALA A 269 4.07 8.93 1.31
CA ALA A 269 3.37 8.88 2.58
C ALA A 269 1.99 9.56 2.48
N SER A 270 0.97 8.94 3.09
CA SER A 270 -0.41 9.41 2.98
C SER A 270 -0.62 10.82 3.54
N GLN A 271 0.19 11.22 4.52
CA GLN A 271 0.10 12.53 5.14
C GLN A 271 0.62 13.69 4.25
N TRP A 272 1.28 13.42 3.12
CA TRP A 272 1.83 14.47 2.26
C TRP A 272 0.75 15.14 1.43
N ASP A 273 0.97 16.43 1.15
CA ASP A 273 0.09 17.24 0.30
C ASP A 273 0.24 16.85 -1.17
N VAL A 274 -0.80 16.22 -1.73
CA VAL A 274 -0.76 15.76 -3.14
C VAL A 274 -0.74 16.91 -4.13
N ASP A 275 -1.29 18.08 -3.81
CA ASP A 275 -1.23 19.26 -4.66
C ASP A 275 0.21 19.82 -4.71
N GLU A 276 0.92 19.80 -3.59
CA GLU A 276 2.35 20.14 -3.56
C GLU A 276 3.18 19.12 -4.34
N LEU A 277 2.90 17.80 -4.23
CA LEU A 277 3.58 16.79 -5.03
C LEU A 277 3.41 17.06 -6.54
N LEU A 278 2.22 17.48 -6.98
CA LEU A 278 1.97 17.86 -8.38
C LEU A 278 2.83 19.06 -8.81
N THR A 279 2.97 20.07 -7.98
CA THR A 279 3.83 21.24 -8.29
C THR A 279 5.31 20.87 -8.41
N ARG A 280 5.75 19.82 -7.69
CA ARG A 280 7.13 19.31 -7.68
C ARG A 280 7.36 18.16 -8.67
N LYS A 281 6.42 17.89 -9.56
CA LYS A 281 6.46 16.76 -10.50
C LYS A 281 7.79 16.63 -11.26
N VAL A 282 8.30 17.73 -11.82
CA VAL A 282 9.54 17.73 -12.60
C VAL A 282 10.76 17.40 -11.71
N GLU A 283 10.82 18.01 -10.52
CA GLU A 283 11.87 17.72 -9.52
C GLU A 283 11.87 16.25 -9.13
N ILE A 284 10.71 15.70 -8.78
CA ILE A 284 10.55 14.31 -8.33
C ILE A 284 10.94 13.32 -9.45
N GLN A 285 10.57 13.61 -10.71
CA GLN A 285 10.90 12.73 -11.84
C GLN A 285 12.38 12.75 -12.20
N SER A 286 13.07 13.88 -12.02
CA SER A 286 14.47 14.07 -12.40
C SER A 286 15.46 13.73 -11.28
N SER A 287 14.98 13.37 -10.10
CA SER A 287 15.81 13.05 -8.93
C SER A 287 15.63 11.60 -8.46
N ASN A 288 16.53 11.15 -7.59
CA ASN A 288 16.38 9.90 -6.82
C ASN A 288 15.55 10.10 -5.53
N ASP A 289 14.91 11.25 -5.37
CA ASP A 289 14.02 11.49 -4.24
C ASP A 289 12.92 10.43 -4.17
N LEU A 290 12.50 10.13 -2.94
CA LEU A 290 11.43 9.17 -2.65
C LEU A 290 11.74 7.73 -3.12
N MET A 291 13.02 7.39 -3.23
CA MET A 291 13.52 6.05 -3.53
C MET A 291 14.49 5.59 -2.43
N MET A 292 14.64 4.28 -2.29
CA MET A 292 15.74 3.71 -1.49
C MET A 292 16.98 3.62 -2.36
N ASP A 293 18.03 4.26 -1.92
CA ASP A 293 19.30 4.29 -2.64
C ASP A 293 20.49 4.13 -1.68
N LEU A 294 21.62 3.72 -2.22
CA LEU A 294 22.88 3.66 -1.48
C LEU A 294 23.49 5.08 -1.42
N VAL A 295 23.57 5.64 -0.24
CA VAL A 295 24.11 6.99 -0.04
C VAL A 295 25.63 6.96 0.01
N GLY A 296 26.26 7.72 -0.87
CA GLY A 296 27.72 7.84 -0.95
C GLY A 296 28.16 8.66 -2.16
N LYS A 297 29.46 8.84 -2.29
CA LYS A 297 30.05 9.36 -3.53
C LYS A 297 30.48 8.17 -4.37
N PHE A 298 29.96 8.04 -5.57
CA PHE A 298 30.24 6.93 -6.49
C PHE A 298 30.74 7.47 -7.81
N GLY A 299 31.51 6.64 -8.52
CA GLY A 299 32.07 6.98 -9.80
C GLY A 299 33.56 7.35 -9.73
N PRO A 300 34.28 7.21 -10.85
CA PRO A 300 35.70 7.49 -10.90
C PRO A 300 36.02 8.99 -10.70
N GLU A 301 35.08 9.88 -10.97
CA GLU A 301 35.26 11.34 -10.89
C GLU A 301 35.56 11.80 -9.45
N GLN A 302 35.18 11.01 -8.42
CA GLN A 302 35.47 11.34 -7.02
C GLN A 302 36.97 11.21 -6.66
N PHE A 303 37.80 10.60 -7.54
CA PHE A 303 39.24 10.38 -7.35
C PHE A 303 40.10 11.30 -8.22
N LEU A 304 39.48 12.19 -8.98
CA LEU A 304 40.13 13.21 -9.77
C LEU A 304 40.29 14.52 -8.98
#